data_0252835fe9c23e8a3bc423354e26f579
#
_entry.id   0252835fe9c23e8a3bc423354e26f579
#
_cell.length_a   1.000
_cell.length_b   1.000
_cell.length_c   1.000
_cell.angle_alpha   90.00
_cell.angle_beta   90.00
_cell.angle_gamma   90.00
#
_symmetry.space_group_name_H-M   'P 1'
#
loop_
_entity.id
_entity.type
_entity.pdbx_description
1 polymer ?
#
loop_
_entity_poly.entity_id
_entity_poly.type
_entity_poly.pdbx_seq_one_letter_code
_entity_poly.pdbx_strand_id
1 'polypeptide(L)'
;VAYLKEATDGKTLEYMRVSSADKSTYKYIVKAGDAKIASFLLTEDTSSKSKFKEYKAGDFEVYTGSKSAVTVTAPKGYKVFVNGVEAGESYITEKDIKTPSCDHMPDGVTGTLCEKYKVTGLIATPEVTATDAGGAAAEVKSEKTGVYTVELNSDEALKSEYNDYVLEAIKKYAVYMQYDSSVAVMGFGQIKGYFDPSSELYEDIRTVENMFVIEYTSYEFANEETSEYVRYDDNTFSCRVSFTHILHRRGSSDYKDFLDLTIYLRNVNGKYLIYDMSQN
;
A
#
# COMPACT_ATOMS: atom_id res chain seq x y z
N VAL A 1 18.31 -8.49 -19.78
CA VAL A 1 19.58 -7.89 -20.25
C VAL A 1 20.40 -7.40 -19.06
N ALA A 2 19.84 -6.67 -18.07
CA ALA A 2 20.59 -6.18 -16.90
C ALA A 2 21.25 -7.31 -16.11
N TYR A 3 20.53 -8.40 -15.79
CA TYR A 3 21.06 -9.56 -15.09
C TYR A 3 22.28 -10.17 -15.80
N LEU A 4 22.21 -10.37 -17.14
CA LEU A 4 23.33 -10.94 -17.88
C LEU A 4 24.54 -9.98 -17.86
N LYS A 5 24.33 -8.67 -17.92
CA LYS A 5 25.40 -7.69 -17.77
C LYS A 5 26.08 -7.82 -16.40
N GLU A 6 25.29 -7.85 -15.33
CA GLU A 6 25.80 -7.99 -13.96
C GLU A 6 26.51 -9.35 -13.76
N ALA A 7 25.91 -10.45 -14.25
CA ALA A 7 26.50 -11.79 -14.14
C ALA A 7 27.80 -11.94 -14.91
N THR A 8 28.05 -11.11 -15.94
CA THR A 8 29.24 -11.17 -16.81
C THR A 8 30.24 -10.05 -16.54
N ASP A 9 29.88 -9.05 -15.72
CA ASP A 9 30.73 -7.89 -15.47
C ASP A 9 32.09 -8.29 -14.86
N GLY A 10 33.16 -7.85 -15.50
CA GLY A 10 34.55 -8.17 -15.10
C GLY A 10 34.93 -9.64 -15.21
N LYS A 11 34.08 -10.51 -15.81
CA LYS A 11 34.38 -11.96 -15.94
C LYS A 11 34.67 -12.36 -17.38
N THR A 12 35.62 -13.27 -17.56
CA THR A 12 35.86 -13.90 -18.85
C THR A 12 34.74 -14.89 -19.17
N LEU A 13 34.21 -14.83 -20.40
CA LEU A 13 33.24 -15.78 -20.91
C LEU A 13 33.94 -17.00 -21.49
N GLU A 14 33.54 -18.17 -21.02
CA GLU A 14 33.99 -19.45 -21.55
C GLU A 14 32.84 -20.19 -22.22
N TYR A 15 33.18 -20.90 -23.30
CA TYR A 15 32.24 -21.70 -24.06
C TYR A 15 32.61 -23.17 -23.96
N MET A 16 31.74 -23.96 -23.39
CA MET A 16 31.93 -25.39 -23.21
C MET A 16 30.98 -26.16 -24.11
N ARG A 17 31.55 -26.93 -25.04
CA ARG A 17 30.78 -27.84 -25.85
C ARG A 17 30.35 -29.07 -25.03
N VAL A 18 29.08 -29.39 -25.07
CA VAL A 18 28.50 -30.59 -24.47
C VAL A 18 28.30 -31.62 -25.61
N SER A 19 28.67 -32.87 -25.37
CA SER A 19 28.41 -33.93 -26.36
C SER A 19 26.89 -34.11 -26.55
N SER A 20 26.49 -34.09 -27.82
CA SER A 20 25.12 -34.41 -28.23
C SER A 20 25.06 -35.81 -28.85
N ALA A 21 23.98 -36.53 -28.70
CA ALA A 21 23.75 -37.80 -29.37
C ALA A 21 23.59 -37.63 -30.88
N ASP A 22 23.14 -36.46 -31.34
CA ASP A 22 23.02 -36.10 -32.74
C ASP A 22 24.28 -35.39 -33.22
N LYS A 23 24.86 -35.91 -34.30
CA LYS A 23 26.11 -35.39 -34.91
C LYS A 23 25.92 -34.11 -35.71
N SER A 24 24.69 -33.70 -35.98
CA SER A 24 24.34 -32.45 -36.67
C SER A 24 24.08 -31.25 -35.73
N THR A 25 23.99 -31.53 -34.44
CA THR A 25 23.66 -30.54 -33.45
C THR A 25 24.68 -30.49 -32.30
N TYR A 26 25.14 -29.31 -31.94
CA TYR A 26 26.09 -29.10 -30.86
C TYR A 26 25.49 -28.20 -29.80
N LYS A 27 25.39 -28.68 -28.55
CA LYS A 27 25.01 -27.85 -27.40
C LYS A 27 26.23 -27.18 -26.84
N TYR A 28 26.12 -25.87 -26.67
CA TYR A 28 27.16 -25.04 -25.98
C TYR A 28 26.56 -24.49 -24.67
N ILE A 29 27.40 -24.51 -23.65
CA ILE A 29 27.12 -23.86 -22.38
C ILE A 29 28.06 -22.66 -22.28
N VAL A 30 27.53 -21.50 -21.97
CA VAL A 30 28.30 -20.28 -21.69
C VAL A 30 28.48 -20.16 -20.19
N LYS A 31 29.71 -19.96 -19.76
CA LYS A 31 30.06 -19.69 -18.36
C LYS A 31 30.65 -18.30 -18.21
N ALA A 32 30.44 -17.69 -17.04
CA ALA A 32 31.12 -16.48 -16.57
C ALA A 32 31.83 -16.85 -15.26
N GLY A 33 33.12 -17.09 -15.31
CA GLY A 33 33.85 -17.78 -14.24
C GLY A 33 33.26 -19.19 -14.04
N ASP A 34 32.98 -19.60 -12.82
CA ASP A 34 32.41 -20.92 -12.51
C ASP A 34 30.92 -21.05 -12.79
N ALA A 35 30.19 -19.93 -12.97
CA ALA A 35 28.76 -19.93 -13.13
C ALA A 35 28.33 -20.22 -14.59
N LYS A 36 27.44 -21.21 -14.78
CA LYS A 36 26.76 -21.41 -16.06
C LYS A 36 25.67 -20.31 -16.21
N ILE A 37 25.77 -19.52 -17.28
CA ILE A 37 24.86 -18.38 -17.51
C ILE A 37 23.88 -18.58 -18.67
N ALA A 38 24.25 -19.36 -19.66
CA ALA A 38 23.39 -19.65 -20.80
C ALA A 38 23.77 -20.98 -21.48
N SER A 39 22.85 -21.47 -22.31
CA SER A 39 23.18 -22.49 -23.33
C SER A 39 22.49 -22.15 -24.65
N PHE A 40 23.00 -22.69 -25.74
CA PHE A 40 22.39 -22.63 -27.05
C PHE A 40 22.76 -23.85 -27.88
N LEU A 41 21.95 -24.11 -28.90
CA LEU A 41 22.25 -25.15 -29.90
C LEU A 41 22.83 -24.53 -31.16
N LEU A 42 23.86 -25.16 -31.72
CA LEU A 42 24.29 -24.95 -33.10
C LEU A 42 23.81 -26.12 -33.95
N THR A 43 22.95 -25.86 -34.91
CA THR A 43 22.45 -26.86 -35.87
C THR A 43 23.04 -26.57 -37.23
N GLU A 44 23.54 -27.62 -37.90
CA GLU A 44 24.10 -27.51 -39.25
C GLU A 44 23.07 -26.95 -40.24
N ASP A 45 23.42 -25.88 -40.95
CA ASP A 45 22.58 -25.29 -41.98
C ASP A 45 22.74 -26.03 -43.28
N THR A 46 21.88 -27.04 -43.46
CA THR A 46 21.86 -27.87 -44.69
C THR A 46 21.38 -27.10 -45.91
N SER A 47 20.86 -25.89 -45.76
CA SER A 47 20.41 -25.01 -46.86
C SER A 47 21.54 -24.11 -47.39
N SER A 48 22.69 -24.05 -46.69
CA SER A 48 23.85 -23.28 -47.12
C SER A 48 24.47 -23.87 -48.39
N LYS A 49 24.82 -23.01 -49.33
CA LYS A 49 25.57 -23.36 -50.56
C LYS A 49 27.09 -23.23 -50.35
N SER A 50 27.55 -23.01 -49.15
CA SER A 50 28.95 -22.89 -48.80
C SER A 50 29.66 -24.24 -48.96
N LYS A 51 30.96 -24.17 -49.32
CA LYS A 51 31.83 -25.36 -49.33
C LYS A 51 32.20 -25.82 -47.91
N PHE A 52 31.93 -24.99 -46.93
CA PHE A 52 32.20 -25.26 -45.53
C PHE A 52 30.86 -25.48 -44.78
N LYS A 53 30.88 -26.29 -43.72
CA LYS A 53 29.73 -26.46 -42.87
C LYS A 53 29.43 -25.15 -42.15
N GLU A 54 28.21 -24.70 -42.33
CA GLU A 54 27.67 -23.53 -41.64
C GLU A 54 26.66 -23.99 -40.58
N TYR A 55 26.51 -23.22 -39.50
CA TYR A 55 25.67 -23.58 -38.39
C TYR A 55 24.80 -22.38 -38.02
N LYS A 56 23.54 -22.65 -37.66
CA LYS A 56 22.63 -21.68 -37.09
C LYS A 56 22.56 -21.87 -35.58
N ALA A 57 22.68 -20.78 -34.85
CA ALA A 57 22.43 -20.77 -33.41
C ALA A 57 20.94 -20.63 -33.12
N GLY A 58 20.42 -21.48 -32.23
CA GLY A 58 19.02 -21.47 -31.79
C GLY A 58 18.88 -22.06 -30.41
N ASP A 59 17.64 -22.17 -29.95
CA ASP A 59 17.27 -22.78 -28.65
C ASP A 59 18.08 -22.18 -27.49
N PHE A 60 18.07 -20.85 -27.40
CA PHE A 60 18.76 -20.14 -26.35
C PHE A 60 18.06 -20.33 -25.01
N GLU A 61 18.81 -20.82 -24.02
CA GLU A 61 18.38 -20.94 -22.65
C GLU A 61 19.31 -20.10 -21.76
N VAL A 62 18.72 -19.23 -20.94
CA VAL A 62 19.47 -18.45 -19.95
C VAL A 62 19.35 -19.15 -18.60
N TYR A 63 20.50 -19.56 -18.04
CA TYR A 63 20.53 -20.12 -16.68
C TYR A 63 20.47 -18.99 -15.69
N THR A 64 19.27 -18.70 -15.28
CA THR A 64 19.04 -17.79 -14.17
C THR A 64 19.12 -18.60 -12.90
N GLY A 65 19.78 -18.10 -11.88
CA GLY A 65 19.74 -18.68 -10.53
C GLY A 65 18.31 -18.99 -10.07
N SER A 66 18.05 -19.11 -8.81
CA SER A 66 16.69 -19.32 -8.30
C SER A 66 15.76 -18.23 -8.81
N LYS A 67 14.71 -18.64 -9.56
CA LYS A 67 13.66 -17.72 -10.02
C LYS A 67 12.95 -17.15 -8.80
N SER A 68 12.86 -15.85 -8.68
CA SER A 68 12.11 -15.18 -7.66
C SER A 68 10.66 -14.93 -8.12
N ALA A 69 9.80 -14.67 -7.17
CA ALA A 69 8.43 -14.24 -7.40
C ALA A 69 8.16 -13.02 -6.55
N VAL A 70 7.27 -12.16 -7.03
CA VAL A 70 6.74 -11.05 -6.23
C VAL A 70 5.24 -11.18 -6.10
N THR A 71 4.75 -10.77 -4.95
CA THR A 71 3.34 -10.60 -4.66
C THR A 71 3.11 -9.13 -4.32
N VAL A 72 2.14 -8.51 -4.97
CA VAL A 72 1.78 -7.12 -4.75
C VAL A 72 0.30 -7.04 -4.42
N THR A 73 -0.04 -6.45 -3.29
CA THR A 73 -1.43 -6.11 -2.96
C THR A 73 -1.62 -4.63 -3.27
N ALA A 74 -2.59 -4.30 -4.10
CA ALA A 74 -2.88 -2.93 -4.53
C ALA A 74 -4.37 -2.62 -4.44
N PRO A 75 -4.76 -1.37 -4.19
CA PRO A 75 -6.15 -0.94 -4.27
C PRO A 75 -6.72 -1.25 -5.66
N LYS A 76 -7.97 -1.69 -5.70
CA LYS A 76 -8.67 -2.02 -6.95
C LYS A 76 -8.70 -0.81 -7.88
N GLY A 77 -8.36 -1.04 -9.15
CA GLY A 77 -8.27 0.02 -10.15
C GLY A 77 -6.91 0.70 -10.25
N TYR A 78 -5.98 0.40 -9.35
CA TYR A 78 -4.59 0.82 -9.46
C TYR A 78 -3.85 -0.04 -10.47
N LYS A 79 -2.82 0.51 -11.11
CA LYS A 79 -1.95 -0.22 -12.02
C LYS A 79 -0.64 -0.55 -11.32
N VAL A 80 -0.27 -1.81 -11.37
CA VAL A 80 0.98 -2.33 -10.79
C VAL A 80 1.97 -2.59 -11.93
N PHE A 81 3.22 -2.15 -11.76
CA PHE A 81 4.30 -2.39 -12.72
C PHE A 81 5.43 -3.15 -12.05
N VAL A 82 5.97 -4.13 -12.76
CA VAL A 82 7.14 -4.91 -12.35
C VAL A 82 8.22 -4.73 -13.41
N ASN A 83 9.34 -4.13 -13.04
CA ASN A 83 10.42 -3.73 -13.97
C ASN A 83 9.91 -2.85 -15.14
N GLY A 84 8.96 -1.93 -14.85
CA GLY A 84 8.37 -1.05 -15.85
C GLY A 84 7.33 -1.69 -16.78
N VAL A 85 6.98 -2.97 -16.57
CA VAL A 85 5.94 -3.67 -17.34
C VAL A 85 4.68 -3.81 -16.48
N GLU A 86 3.54 -3.38 -17.00
CA GLU A 86 2.25 -3.48 -16.34
C GLU A 86 1.88 -4.95 -16.06
N ALA A 87 1.60 -5.27 -14.81
CA ALA A 87 1.05 -6.55 -14.41
C ALA A 87 -0.47 -6.52 -14.62
N GLY A 88 -0.91 -6.90 -15.81
CA GLY A 88 -2.33 -6.91 -16.17
C GLY A 88 -3.14 -8.02 -15.46
N GLU A 89 -4.40 -8.16 -15.82
CA GLU A 89 -5.37 -9.06 -15.17
C GLU A 89 -4.91 -10.53 -15.04
N SER A 90 -4.10 -11.02 -15.98
CA SER A 90 -3.57 -12.39 -15.95
C SER A 90 -2.67 -12.69 -14.75
N TYR A 91 -2.16 -11.67 -14.10
CA TYR A 91 -1.33 -11.78 -12.88
C TYR A 91 -2.14 -11.66 -11.59
N ILE A 92 -3.43 -11.30 -11.65
CA ILE A 92 -4.28 -11.20 -10.47
C ILE A 92 -4.62 -12.60 -9.96
N THR A 93 -4.31 -12.88 -8.72
CA THR A 93 -4.57 -14.18 -8.06
C THR A 93 -5.76 -14.12 -7.10
N GLU A 94 -6.04 -12.94 -6.55
CA GLU A 94 -7.18 -12.70 -5.66
C GLU A 94 -7.79 -11.34 -6.01
N LYS A 95 -9.13 -11.27 -6.04
CA LYS A 95 -9.90 -10.04 -6.32
C LYS A 95 -10.79 -9.69 -5.15
N ASP A 96 -11.15 -8.41 -5.07
CA ASP A 96 -12.12 -7.88 -4.12
C ASP A 96 -11.79 -8.20 -2.65
N ILE A 97 -10.49 -8.16 -2.31
CA ILE A 97 -10.00 -8.34 -0.96
C ILE A 97 -10.45 -7.12 -0.15
N LYS A 98 -11.28 -7.35 0.85
CA LYS A 98 -11.77 -6.28 1.75
C LYS A 98 -10.63 -5.76 2.62
N THR A 99 -10.55 -4.43 2.75
CA THR A 99 -9.72 -3.78 3.77
C THR A 99 -10.57 -3.48 5.01
N PRO A 100 -9.94 -3.12 6.15
CA PRO A 100 -10.68 -2.75 7.37
C PRO A 100 -11.74 -1.66 7.14
N SER A 101 -11.52 -0.74 6.19
CA SER A 101 -12.51 0.30 5.89
C SER A 101 -13.89 -0.24 5.50
N CYS A 102 -13.98 -1.47 4.97
CA CYS A 102 -15.26 -2.07 4.61
C CYS A 102 -16.19 -2.31 5.80
N ASP A 103 -15.65 -2.48 6.98
CA ASP A 103 -16.42 -2.76 8.20
C ASP A 103 -16.99 -1.48 8.83
N HIS A 104 -16.55 -0.30 8.37
CA HIS A 104 -16.92 1.02 8.88
C HIS A 104 -17.82 1.81 7.92
N MET A 105 -18.29 1.19 6.83
CA MET A 105 -19.10 1.88 5.83
C MET A 105 -20.58 1.87 6.18
N PRO A 106 -21.32 2.95 5.87
CA PRO A 106 -22.77 2.94 5.94
C PRO A 106 -23.37 1.98 4.90
N ASP A 107 -24.60 1.57 5.13
CA ASP A 107 -25.34 0.69 4.21
C ASP A 107 -25.31 1.19 2.76
N GLY A 108 -24.97 0.30 1.86
CA GLY A 108 -24.88 0.58 0.42
C GLY A 108 -23.57 1.18 -0.06
N VAL A 109 -22.64 1.52 0.83
CA VAL A 109 -21.31 1.99 0.49
C VAL A 109 -20.29 0.85 0.66
N THR A 110 -19.38 0.73 -0.27
CA THR A 110 -18.29 -0.25 -0.21
C THR A 110 -16.99 0.46 0.15
N GLY A 111 -16.30 -0.02 1.18
CA GLY A 111 -14.96 0.43 1.54
C GLY A 111 -13.92 0.07 0.48
N THR A 112 -12.66 0.35 0.75
CA THR A 112 -11.58 0.01 -0.17
C THR A 112 -11.47 -1.49 -0.38
N LEU A 113 -11.48 -1.90 -1.64
CA LEU A 113 -11.17 -3.25 -2.07
C LEU A 113 -9.76 -3.29 -2.65
N CYS A 114 -9.08 -4.40 -2.48
CA CYS A 114 -7.75 -4.63 -3.05
C CYS A 114 -7.75 -5.83 -4.00
N GLU A 115 -6.73 -5.87 -4.84
CA GLU A 115 -6.39 -7.00 -5.71
C GLU A 115 -4.97 -7.46 -5.40
N LYS A 116 -4.74 -8.77 -5.47
CA LYS A 116 -3.42 -9.35 -5.25
C LYS A 116 -2.84 -9.86 -6.56
N TYR A 117 -1.68 -9.34 -6.91
CA TYR A 117 -0.92 -9.71 -8.10
C TYR A 117 0.21 -10.67 -7.72
N LYS A 118 0.51 -11.63 -8.60
CA LYS A 118 1.66 -12.52 -8.46
C LYS A 118 2.42 -12.64 -9.77
N VAL A 119 3.65 -12.15 -9.79
CA VAL A 119 4.56 -12.26 -10.94
C VAL A 119 5.67 -13.23 -10.60
N THR A 120 5.87 -14.24 -11.44
CA THR A 120 6.85 -15.30 -11.21
C THR A 120 7.91 -15.32 -12.31
N GLY A 121 8.97 -16.08 -12.10
CA GLY A 121 10.02 -16.27 -13.11
C GLY A 121 11.00 -15.10 -13.20
N LEU A 122 11.02 -14.23 -12.19
CA LEU A 122 11.94 -13.10 -12.10
C LEU A 122 13.37 -13.59 -11.80
N ILE A 123 14.35 -12.96 -12.44
CA ILE A 123 15.75 -13.39 -12.38
C ILE A 123 16.49 -12.71 -11.22
N ALA A 124 16.04 -11.51 -10.85
CA ALA A 124 16.58 -10.70 -9.75
C ALA A 124 15.43 -10.05 -8.99
N THR A 125 15.74 -9.40 -7.86
CA THR A 125 14.79 -8.56 -7.15
C THR A 125 14.28 -7.48 -8.10
N PRO A 126 12.98 -7.46 -8.43
CA PRO A 126 12.46 -6.49 -9.37
C PRO A 126 12.22 -5.14 -8.72
N GLU A 127 12.19 -4.11 -9.53
CA GLU A 127 11.58 -2.84 -9.20
C GLU A 127 10.04 -2.98 -9.29
N VAL A 128 9.34 -2.56 -8.25
CA VAL A 128 7.87 -2.54 -8.21
C VAL A 128 7.42 -1.09 -8.06
N THR A 129 6.57 -0.65 -8.97
CA THR A 129 5.94 0.69 -8.93
C THR A 129 4.45 0.56 -9.16
N ALA A 130 3.69 1.57 -8.77
CA ALA A 130 2.25 1.60 -9.00
C ALA A 130 1.77 3.01 -9.32
N THR A 131 0.61 3.09 -9.96
CA THR A 131 -0.13 4.35 -10.18
C THR A 131 -1.59 4.14 -9.82
N ASP A 132 -2.24 5.21 -9.37
CA ASP A 132 -3.69 5.21 -9.17
C ASP A 132 -4.46 5.21 -10.50
N ALA A 133 -5.79 5.22 -10.42
CA ALA A 133 -6.66 5.25 -11.60
C ALA A 133 -6.49 6.53 -12.45
N GLY A 134 -6.03 7.64 -11.85
CA GLY A 134 -5.72 8.90 -12.52
C GLY A 134 -4.33 8.93 -13.16
N GLY A 135 -3.49 7.93 -12.88
CA GLY A 135 -2.12 7.83 -13.36
C GLY A 135 -1.09 8.52 -12.45
N ALA A 136 -1.48 9.03 -11.29
CA ALA A 136 -0.53 9.55 -10.31
C ALA A 136 0.23 8.40 -9.65
N ALA A 137 1.53 8.60 -9.38
CA ALA A 137 2.36 7.61 -8.70
C ALA A 137 1.81 7.31 -7.30
N ALA A 138 1.81 6.03 -6.92
CA ALA A 138 1.43 5.56 -5.60
C ALA A 138 2.64 5.00 -4.86
N GLU A 139 2.67 5.17 -3.55
CA GLU A 139 3.72 4.62 -2.70
C GLU A 139 3.63 3.10 -2.65
N VAL A 140 4.78 2.43 -2.80
CA VAL A 140 4.89 0.97 -2.70
C VAL A 140 5.77 0.62 -1.52
N LYS A 141 5.18 0.01 -0.51
CA LYS A 141 5.90 -0.47 0.70
C LYS A 141 6.32 -1.92 0.54
N SER A 142 7.54 -2.23 0.98
CA SER A 142 8.03 -3.61 1.04
C SER A 142 7.79 -4.16 2.43
N GLU A 143 6.89 -5.13 2.55
CA GLU A 143 6.58 -5.82 3.82
C GLU A 143 7.69 -6.81 4.18
N LYS A 144 8.17 -7.53 3.20
CA LYS A 144 9.28 -8.47 3.25
C LYS A 144 9.76 -8.77 1.83
N THR A 145 10.87 -9.48 1.72
CA THR A 145 11.43 -9.86 0.41
C THR A 145 10.36 -10.46 -0.52
N GLY A 146 10.09 -9.79 -1.62
CA GLY A 146 9.14 -10.22 -2.64
C GLY A 146 7.66 -10.00 -2.30
N VAL A 147 7.33 -9.29 -1.22
CA VAL A 147 5.95 -8.93 -0.86
C VAL A 147 5.84 -7.42 -0.70
N TYR A 148 4.91 -6.85 -1.43
CA TYR A 148 4.71 -5.41 -1.52
C TYR A 148 3.23 -5.06 -1.31
N THR A 149 3.00 -3.89 -0.71
CA THR A 149 1.68 -3.28 -0.57
C THR A 149 1.72 -1.89 -1.20
N VAL A 150 0.70 -1.57 -1.97
CA VAL A 150 0.51 -0.25 -2.58
C VAL A 150 -0.43 0.55 -1.69
N GLU A 151 0.01 1.71 -1.26
CA GLU A 151 -0.78 2.62 -0.44
C GLU A 151 -1.80 3.39 -1.31
N LEU A 152 -2.91 3.77 -0.69
CA LEU A 152 -3.85 4.69 -1.31
C LEU A 152 -3.27 6.09 -1.40
N ASN A 153 -3.45 6.74 -2.54
CA ASN A 153 -3.18 8.17 -2.65
C ASN A 153 -4.24 8.96 -1.88
N SER A 154 -3.79 9.96 -1.13
CA SER A 154 -4.69 10.89 -0.43
C SER A 154 -5.41 11.82 -1.41
N ASP A 155 -6.71 12.04 -1.20
CA ASP A 155 -7.50 13.05 -1.93
C ASP A 155 -7.18 14.45 -1.37
N GLU A 156 -6.26 15.16 -2.01
CA GLU A 156 -5.80 16.47 -1.57
C GLU A 156 -6.91 17.55 -1.65
N ALA A 157 -7.94 17.36 -2.47
CA ALA A 157 -9.08 18.27 -2.51
C ALA A 157 -9.94 18.13 -1.24
N LEU A 158 -10.23 16.88 -0.83
CA LEU A 158 -10.90 16.61 0.45
C LEU A 158 -10.09 17.15 1.63
N LYS A 159 -8.77 16.92 1.63
CA LYS A 159 -7.88 17.43 2.67
C LYS A 159 -7.95 18.95 2.77
N SER A 160 -7.85 19.64 1.64
CA SER A 160 -7.92 21.10 1.61
C SER A 160 -9.26 21.66 2.11
N GLU A 161 -10.36 20.94 1.87
CA GLU A 161 -11.71 21.38 2.24
C GLU A 161 -12.05 21.05 3.70
N TYR A 162 -11.63 19.86 4.20
CA TYR A 162 -12.14 19.34 5.47
C TYR A 162 -11.09 19.25 6.58
N ASN A 163 -9.81 19.56 6.36
CA ASN A 163 -8.75 19.46 7.36
C ASN A 163 -9.10 20.11 8.70
N ASP A 164 -9.49 21.39 8.67
CA ASP A 164 -9.78 22.14 9.90
C ASP A 164 -11.04 21.63 10.60
N TYR A 165 -12.05 21.23 9.81
CA TYR A 165 -13.31 20.70 10.32
C TYR A 165 -13.09 19.38 11.08
N VAL A 166 -12.37 18.43 10.48
CA VAL A 166 -12.17 17.12 11.09
C VAL A 166 -11.25 17.21 12.31
N LEU A 167 -10.22 18.05 12.25
CA LEU A 167 -9.33 18.28 13.37
C LEU A 167 -10.07 18.92 14.56
N GLU A 168 -10.89 19.94 14.31
CA GLU A 168 -11.72 20.55 15.34
C GLU A 168 -12.70 19.55 15.96
N ALA A 169 -13.36 18.72 15.15
CA ALA A 169 -14.31 17.72 15.62
C ALA A 169 -13.67 16.73 16.60
N ILE A 170 -12.50 16.18 16.23
CA ILE A 170 -11.81 15.16 17.04
C ILE A 170 -11.14 15.79 18.27
N LYS A 171 -10.63 17.02 18.19
CA LYS A 171 -10.13 17.76 19.38
C LYS A 171 -11.25 18.00 20.39
N LYS A 172 -12.44 18.38 19.94
CA LYS A 172 -13.61 18.53 20.84
C LYS A 172 -14.05 17.19 21.43
N TYR A 173 -14.02 16.12 20.62
CA TYR A 173 -14.29 14.77 21.11
C TYR A 173 -13.27 14.36 22.19
N ALA A 174 -11.97 14.60 22.01
CA ALA A 174 -10.95 14.31 23.01
C ALA A 174 -11.19 15.05 24.34
N VAL A 175 -11.55 16.33 24.29
CA VAL A 175 -11.92 17.10 25.49
C VAL A 175 -13.18 16.56 26.17
N TYR A 176 -14.18 16.14 25.37
CA TYR A 176 -15.39 15.53 25.89
C TYR A 176 -15.13 14.22 26.63
N MET A 177 -14.24 13.39 26.10
CA MET A 177 -13.89 12.09 26.69
C MET A 177 -13.09 12.22 27.99
N GLN A 178 -12.29 13.28 28.13
CA GLN A 178 -11.44 13.52 29.31
C GLN A 178 -11.95 14.71 30.11
N TYR A 179 -13.08 14.51 30.75
CA TYR A 179 -13.84 15.55 31.41
C TYR A 179 -13.27 15.96 32.78
N ASP A 180 -13.04 17.25 32.94
CA ASP A 180 -12.90 17.91 34.25
C ASP A 180 -13.79 19.14 34.29
N SER A 181 -14.83 19.12 35.13
CA SER A 181 -15.82 20.18 35.25
C SER A 181 -15.24 21.52 35.73
N SER A 182 -14.03 21.53 36.31
CA SER A 182 -13.38 22.74 36.82
C SER A 182 -12.62 23.50 35.74
N VAL A 183 -12.26 22.85 34.63
CA VAL A 183 -11.43 23.40 33.54
C VAL A 183 -12.22 23.58 32.26
N ALA A 184 -12.91 22.55 31.84
CA ALA A 184 -13.70 22.59 30.61
C ALA A 184 -15.01 21.82 30.80
N VAL A 185 -16.13 22.49 30.57
CA VAL A 185 -17.44 21.85 30.51
C VAL A 185 -17.73 21.55 29.05
N MET A 186 -17.37 20.33 28.60
CA MET A 186 -17.69 19.85 27.27
C MET A 186 -18.74 18.74 27.39
N GLY A 187 -20.00 19.09 27.24
CA GLY A 187 -21.08 18.10 27.24
C GLY A 187 -21.40 17.61 25.83
N PHE A 188 -22.14 16.51 25.73
CA PHE A 188 -22.57 15.94 24.44
C PHE A 188 -23.25 16.97 23.52
N GLY A 189 -23.99 17.92 24.09
CA GLY A 189 -24.63 19.00 23.32
C GLY A 189 -23.68 19.84 22.45
N GLN A 190 -22.41 19.95 22.84
CA GLN A 190 -21.40 20.74 22.12
C GLN A 190 -20.70 19.95 21.02
N ILE A 191 -20.69 18.61 21.10
CA ILE A 191 -20.03 17.75 20.10
C ILE A 191 -20.99 17.05 19.16
N LYS A 192 -22.25 16.81 19.55
CA LYS A 192 -23.24 16.05 18.77
C LYS A 192 -23.41 16.49 17.32
N GLY A 193 -23.14 17.77 17.03
CA GLY A 193 -23.28 18.34 15.70
C GLY A 193 -22.17 17.92 14.71
N TYR A 194 -21.16 17.18 15.16
CA TYR A 194 -20.11 16.60 14.34
C TYR A 194 -20.37 15.12 13.99
N PHE A 195 -21.30 14.47 14.71
CA PHE A 195 -21.58 13.05 14.59
C PHE A 195 -22.95 12.79 13.90
N ASP A 196 -23.02 11.72 13.13
CA ASP A 196 -24.24 11.33 12.43
C ASP A 196 -25.25 10.73 13.42
N PRO A 197 -26.42 11.35 13.62
CA PRO A 197 -27.39 10.89 14.61
C PRO A 197 -28.04 9.54 14.28
N SER A 198 -27.76 8.96 13.12
CA SER A 198 -28.27 7.63 12.75
C SER A 198 -27.23 6.52 12.96
N SER A 199 -26.01 6.86 13.38
CA SER A 199 -24.94 5.88 13.59
C SER A 199 -24.97 5.27 15.00
N GLU A 200 -24.42 4.05 15.14
CA GLU A 200 -24.21 3.43 16.45
C GLU A 200 -23.23 4.25 17.29
N LEU A 201 -22.18 4.77 16.65
CA LEU A 201 -21.21 5.65 17.30
C LEU A 201 -21.84 6.86 18.01
N TYR A 202 -22.85 7.48 17.40
CA TYR A 202 -23.56 8.61 18.02
C TYR A 202 -24.23 8.20 19.33
N GLU A 203 -24.88 7.04 19.36
CA GLU A 203 -25.54 6.52 20.55
C GLU A 203 -24.53 6.13 21.63
N ASP A 204 -23.41 5.54 21.24
CA ASP A 204 -22.33 5.18 22.15
C ASP A 204 -21.72 6.42 22.81
N ILE A 205 -21.36 7.43 22.00
CA ILE A 205 -20.80 8.71 22.53
C ILE A 205 -21.82 9.41 23.44
N ARG A 206 -23.12 9.37 23.10
CA ARG A 206 -24.16 9.99 23.92
C ARG A 206 -24.30 9.35 25.29
N THR A 207 -24.06 8.04 25.41
CA THR A 207 -24.19 7.30 26.68
C THR A 207 -22.94 7.35 27.55
N VAL A 208 -21.81 7.74 26.98
CA VAL A 208 -20.54 7.88 27.68
C VAL A 208 -20.46 9.27 28.35
N GLU A 209 -21.02 9.40 29.54
CA GLU A 209 -20.77 10.57 30.37
C GLU A 209 -19.58 10.33 31.32
N ASN A 210 -18.56 11.19 31.29
CA ASN A 210 -17.44 11.21 32.23
C ASN A 210 -16.62 9.91 32.28
N MET A 211 -16.32 9.32 31.13
CA MET A 211 -15.63 8.02 31.08
C MET A 211 -14.21 8.11 31.68
N PHE A 212 -13.52 9.22 31.50
CA PHE A 212 -12.18 9.43 32.03
C PHE A 212 -12.14 10.73 32.86
N VAL A 213 -12.29 10.61 34.17
CA VAL A 213 -12.15 11.74 35.10
C VAL A 213 -10.68 11.91 35.45
N ILE A 214 -10.01 12.89 34.84
CA ILE A 214 -8.64 13.24 35.14
C ILE A 214 -8.62 14.70 35.60
N GLU A 215 -8.14 14.98 36.83
CA GLU A 215 -7.96 16.33 37.28
C GLU A 215 -6.80 17.01 36.56
N TYR A 216 -7.08 18.12 35.88
CA TYR A 216 -6.08 18.94 35.18
C TYR A 216 -6.38 20.44 35.36
N THR A 217 -5.41 21.27 35.14
CA THR A 217 -5.53 22.73 35.28
C THR A 217 -5.68 23.46 33.95
N SER A 218 -5.17 22.89 32.91
CA SER A 218 -5.27 23.35 31.52
C SER A 218 -4.93 22.20 30.58
N TYR A 219 -5.23 22.36 29.31
CA TYR A 219 -4.86 21.38 28.28
C TYR A 219 -4.33 22.09 27.02
N GLU A 220 -3.59 21.34 26.23
CA GLU A 220 -3.15 21.75 24.90
C GLU A 220 -3.09 20.56 23.95
N PHE A 221 -2.99 20.84 22.65
CA PHE A 221 -2.79 19.86 21.62
C PHE A 221 -1.43 20.07 20.95
N ALA A 222 -0.74 18.97 20.64
CA ALA A 222 0.56 18.98 19.98
C ALA A 222 0.62 17.91 18.89
N ASN A 223 1.50 18.13 17.90
CA ASN A 223 1.72 17.20 16.79
C ASN A 223 0.41 16.88 16.03
N GLU A 224 -0.37 17.90 15.77
CA GLU A 224 -1.65 17.78 15.07
C GLU A 224 -1.41 17.45 13.59
N GLU A 225 -2.00 16.37 13.10
CA GLU A 225 -1.87 15.94 11.71
C GLU A 225 -3.18 15.34 11.22
N THR A 226 -3.50 15.59 9.95
CA THR A 226 -4.52 14.86 9.20
C THR A 226 -3.92 14.32 7.90
N SER A 227 -4.28 13.10 7.55
CA SER A 227 -3.73 12.39 6.41
C SER A 227 -4.72 11.36 5.86
N GLU A 228 -4.32 10.64 4.83
CA GLU A 228 -5.04 9.47 4.30
C GLU A 228 -6.51 9.77 3.97
N TYR A 229 -6.77 10.88 3.26
CA TYR A 229 -8.12 11.21 2.80
C TYR A 229 -8.52 10.29 1.65
N VAL A 230 -9.54 9.47 1.85
CA VAL A 230 -10.02 8.48 0.88
C VAL A 230 -11.50 8.69 0.61
N ARG A 231 -11.84 8.97 -0.66
CA ARG A 231 -13.23 9.07 -1.13
C ARG A 231 -13.75 7.70 -1.53
N TYR A 232 -14.90 7.31 -1.01
CA TYR A 232 -15.57 6.05 -1.36
C TYR A 232 -16.68 6.25 -2.40
N ASP A 233 -17.44 7.34 -2.25
CA ASP A 233 -18.43 7.81 -3.21
C ASP A 233 -18.61 9.34 -3.07
N ASP A 234 -19.68 9.90 -3.70
CA ASP A 234 -19.96 11.34 -3.65
C ASP A 234 -20.35 11.85 -2.26
N ASN A 235 -20.73 10.94 -1.35
CA ASN A 235 -21.27 11.27 -0.04
C ASN A 235 -20.46 10.70 1.13
N THR A 236 -19.41 9.94 0.86
CA THR A 236 -18.67 9.22 1.92
C THR A 236 -17.18 9.31 1.70
N PHE A 237 -16.45 9.70 2.74
CA PHE A 237 -15.00 9.66 2.77
C PHE A 237 -14.47 9.30 4.16
N SER A 238 -13.21 8.92 4.24
CA SER A 238 -12.48 8.80 5.50
C SER A 238 -11.23 9.66 5.49
N CYS A 239 -10.70 9.92 6.68
CA CYS A 239 -9.36 10.46 6.87
C CYS A 239 -8.79 10.01 8.22
N ARG A 240 -7.47 10.06 8.34
CA ARG A 240 -6.76 9.83 9.58
C ARG A 240 -6.50 11.15 10.29
N VAL A 241 -6.75 11.18 11.59
CA VAL A 241 -6.50 12.34 12.47
C VAL A 241 -5.63 11.86 13.63
N SER A 242 -4.50 12.50 13.84
CA SER A 242 -3.62 12.20 14.97
C SER A 242 -3.15 13.46 15.67
N PHE A 243 -3.01 13.39 16.99
CA PHE A 243 -2.41 14.43 17.83
C PHE A 243 -2.11 13.89 19.22
N THR A 244 -1.34 14.65 19.99
CA THR A 244 -1.16 14.41 21.42
C THR A 244 -2.01 15.41 22.20
N HIS A 245 -2.96 14.94 23.01
CA HIS A 245 -3.72 15.73 23.97
C HIS A 245 -2.95 15.74 25.30
N ILE A 246 -2.49 16.91 25.72
CA ILE A 246 -1.65 17.11 26.90
C ILE A 246 -2.50 17.76 27.98
N LEU A 247 -2.66 17.10 29.12
CA LEU A 247 -3.37 17.61 30.29
C LEU A 247 -2.35 18.01 31.34
N HIS A 248 -2.28 19.33 31.66
CA HIS A 248 -1.39 19.88 32.69
C HIS A 248 -1.98 19.65 34.07
N ARG A 249 -1.25 18.99 34.95
CA ARG A 249 -1.71 18.58 36.28
C ARG A 249 -0.99 19.29 37.39
N ARG A 250 -1.73 19.72 38.43
CA ARG A 250 -1.14 20.36 39.59
C ARG A 250 -0.38 19.37 40.47
N GLY A 251 0.92 19.59 40.66
CA GLY A 251 1.73 18.74 41.56
C GLY A 251 2.06 17.34 41.04
N SER A 252 1.80 17.08 39.78
CA SER A 252 2.08 15.83 39.11
C SER A 252 2.65 16.08 37.70
N SER A 253 3.24 15.09 37.08
CA SER A 253 3.61 15.17 35.67
C SER A 253 2.36 15.29 34.80
N ASP A 254 2.51 15.95 33.64
CA ASP A 254 1.45 16.04 32.64
C ASP A 254 1.01 14.65 32.20
N TYR A 255 -0.28 14.50 31.94
CA TYR A 255 -0.82 13.32 31.29
C TYR A 255 -0.85 13.59 29.79
N LYS A 256 -0.32 12.66 29.02
CA LYS A 256 -0.28 12.74 27.56
C LYS A 256 -1.07 11.58 26.97
N ASP A 257 -2.09 11.91 26.23
CA ASP A 257 -2.92 10.98 25.51
C ASP A 257 -2.66 11.14 24.01
N PHE A 258 -2.20 10.06 23.36
CA PHE A 258 -1.97 10.06 21.94
C PHE A 258 -3.20 9.48 21.23
N LEU A 259 -3.88 10.31 20.48
CA LEU A 259 -5.00 9.91 19.63
C LEU A 259 -4.48 9.70 18.20
N ASP A 260 -4.89 8.59 17.61
CA ASP A 260 -4.61 8.25 16.23
C ASP A 260 -5.80 7.45 15.70
N LEU A 261 -6.69 8.15 15.01
CA LEU A 261 -8.00 7.64 14.61
C LEU A 261 -8.19 7.77 13.11
N THR A 262 -8.73 6.73 12.49
CA THR A 262 -9.38 6.84 11.19
C THR A 262 -10.85 7.15 11.41
N ILE A 263 -11.33 8.26 10.87
CA ILE A 263 -12.73 8.68 10.95
C ILE A 263 -13.41 8.52 9.60
N TYR A 264 -14.65 8.07 9.63
CA TYR A 264 -15.48 7.83 8.45
C TYR A 264 -16.65 8.83 8.47
N LEU A 265 -16.75 9.63 7.42
CA LEU A 265 -17.74 10.71 7.35
C LEU A 265 -18.76 10.42 6.24
N ARG A 266 -20.00 10.80 6.52
CA ARG A 266 -21.10 10.71 5.57
C ARG A 266 -21.79 12.06 5.42
N ASN A 267 -22.15 12.42 4.19
CA ASN A 267 -22.94 13.61 3.91
C ASN A 267 -24.40 13.41 4.36
N VAL A 268 -24.83 14.24 5.30
CA VAL A 268 -26.21 14.30 5.79
C VAL A 268 -26.74 15.69 5.53
N ASN A 269 -27.61 15.85 4.54
CA ASN A 269 -28.23 17.12 4.15
C ASN A 269 -27.22 18.25 3.83
N GLY A 270 -26.13 17.92 3.14
CA GLY A 270 -25.10 18.88 2.71
C GLY A 270 -24.01 19.15 3.74
N LYS A 271 -24.00 18.43 4.86
CA LYS A 271 -22.96 18.50 5.87
C LYS A 271 -22.35 17.11 6.08
N TYR A 272 -21.02 17.00 6.06
CA TYR A 272 -20.35 15.77 6.43
C TYR A 272 -20.32 15.59 7.95
N LEU A 273 -20.81 14.45 8.42
CA LEU A 273 -20.84 14.07 9.84
C LEU A 273 -20.08 12.76 10.03
N ILE A 274 -19.44 12.62 11.18
CA ILE A 274 -18.69 11.41 11.54
C ILE A 274 -19.71 10.30 11.79
N TYR A 275 -19.61 9.24 10.97
CA TYR A 275 -20.47 8.07 11.00
C TYR A 275 -19.87 6.96 11.87
N ASP A 276 -18.55 6.76 11.76
CA ASP A 276 -17.81 5.75 12.50
C ASP A 276 -16.36 6.16 12.71
N MET A 277 -15.65 5.49 13.63
CA MET A 277 -14.25 5.73 13.95
C MET A 277 -13.56 4.41 14.29
N SER A 278 -12.28 4.27 13.90
CA SER A 278 -11.41 3.19 14.36
C SER A 278 -10.10 3.73 14.89
N GLN A 279 -9.53 3.07 15.89
CA GLN A 279 -8.18 3.37 16.38
C GLN A 279 -7.13 2.67 15.51
N ASN A 280 -6.03 3.38 15.20
CA ASN A 280 -4.91 2.85 14.42
C ASN A 280 -3.79 2.26 15.29
#